data_1e43806b0e1a63e5da0cadf5219ffac8
#
_entry.id   1e43806b0e1a63e5da0cadf5219ffac8
#
_cell.length_a   1.000
_cell.length_b   1.000
_cell.length_c   1.000
_cell.angle_alpha   90.00
_cell.angle_beta   90.00
_cell.angle_gamma   90.00
#
_symmetry.space_group_name_H-M   'P 1'
#
loop_
_entity.id
_entity.type
_entity.pdbx_description
1 polymer ?
#
loop_
_entity_poly.entity_id
_entity_poly.type
_entity_poly.pdbx_seq_one_letter_code
_entity_poly.pdbx_strand_id
1 'polypeptide(L)'
;MRQDILNCYRTVNPHISVDCVLIGFDGEKLSVLLVKRQGVVEKDFCDTKLPGSLIYVDEDLDEAAERVLTELTGLKNVKLDQFKTFGDKNRTNNPKDTLWLERLHSLKTPVDRIVSVAYLSLQKVDRKMIFPTYKYEPCWKPVKEVGELAFDHKQIIEEALLYIRNRAELNPTFLFTLLPKKFTAAQLRKLFELVFDKTFDVRNFHKRIAQMPYVIALDEKERGVPHRAARYYKFDKS
;
A
#
# COMPACT_ATOMS: atom_id res chain seq x y z
N MET A 1 9.15 -8.75 23.28
CA MET A 1 10.33 -9.10 24.10
C MET A 1 11.02 -10.40 23.65
N ARG A 2 10.39 -11.60 23.49
CA ARG A 2 11.06 -12.79 22.95
C ARG A 2 11.41 -12.68 21.45
N GLN A 3 10.57 -12.05 20.64
CA GLN A 3 10.77 -11.87 19.20
C GLN A 3 11.87 -10.85 18.89
N ASP A 4 12.00 -9.81 19.71
CA ASP A 4 13.06 -8.78 19.57
C ASP A 4 14.46 -9.34 19.87
N ILE A 5 14.56 -10.34 20.76
CA ILE A 5 15.85 -11.00 21.11
C ILE A 5 16.28 -11.95 19.99
N LEU A 6 15.35 -12.66 19.33
CA LEU A 6 15.66 -13.55 18.21
C LEU A 6 16.16 -12.80 16.97
N ASN A 7 15.62 -11.61 16.70
CA ASN A 7 16.04 -10.77 15.56
C ASN A 7 17.45 -10.16 15.75
N CYS A 8 17.97 -10.09 16.97
CA CYS A 8 19.29 -9.52 17.26
C CYS A 8 20.48 -10.34 16.71
N TYR A 9 20.23 -11.58 16.25
CA TYR A 9 21.28 -12.48 15.73
C TYR A 9 21.11 -12.84 14.25
N ARG A 10 20.05 -12.37 13.57
CA ARG A 10 19.85 -12.67 12.16
C ARG A 10 20.75 -11.78 11.29
N THR A 11 21.44 -12.39 10.36
CA THR A 11 22.33 -11.68 9.42
C THR A 11 21.49 -11.02 8.32
N VAL A 12 21.68 -9.73 8.13
CA VAL A 12 21.01 -8.95 7.09
C VAL A 12 21.75 -9.10 5.75
N ASN A 13 21.01 -9.25 4.67
CA ASN A 13 21.54 -9.08 3.31
C ASN A 13 21.58 -7.58 2.97
N PRO A 14 22.76 -6.96 2.79
CA PRO A 14 22.86 -5.51 2.61
C PRO A 14 22.46 -5.02 1.22
N HIS A 15 22.18 -5.91 0.26
CA HIS A 15 21.96 -5.57 -1.15
C HIS A 15 20.52 -5.77 -1.61
N ILE A 16 19.69 -6.44 -0.81
CA ILE A 16 18.30 -6.75 -1.18
C ILE A 16 17.34 -6.23 -0.11
N SER A 17 16.30 -5.54 -0.54
CA SER A 17 15.20 -5.10 0.30
C SER A 17 13.86 -5.52 -0.28
N VAL A 18 12.83 -5.48 0.56
CA VAL A 18 11.43 -5.54 0.15
C VAL A 18 10.74 -4.26 0.55
N ASP A 19 9.82 -3.76 -0.31
CA ASP A 19 8.98 -2.61 -0.04
C ASP A 19 7.51 -2.96 -0.30
N CYS A 20 6.64 -2.74 0.69
CA CYS A 20 5.23 -3.08 0.63
C CYS A 20 4.39 -1.83 0.31
N VAL A 21 3.74 -1.81 -0.85
CA VAL A 21 2.80 -0.77 -1.24
C VAL A 21 1.38 -1.25 -0.92
N LEU A 22 0.79 -0.70 0.13
CA LEU A 22 -0.61 -0.95 0.45
C LEU A 22 -1.44 0.23 -0.04
N ILE A 23 -2.32 -0.02 -1.00
CA ILE A 23 -3.27 0.97 -1.50
C ILE A 23 -4.64 0.68 -0.90
N GLY A 24 -5.24 1.72 -0.34
CA GLY A 24 -6.54 1.65 0.28
C GLY A 24 -7.52 2.67 -0.28
N PHE A 25 -8.83 2.36 -0.15
CA PHE A 25 -9.92 3.25 -0.55
C PHE A 25 -10.92 3.41 0.59
N ASP A 26 -11.23 4.65 0.94
CA ASP A 26 -12.16 5.01 2.04
C ASP A 26 -13.57 5.39 1.55
N GLY A 27 -13.84 5.28 0.25
CA GLY A 27 -15.07 5.71 -0.41
C GLY A 27 -14.93 7.03 -1.18
N GLU A 28 -13.89 7.81 -0.91
CA GLU A 28 -13.65 9.13 -1.52
C GLU A 28 -12.24 9.28 -2.11
N LYS A 29 -11.23 8.74 -1.44
CA LYS A 29 -9.82 8.91 -1.81
C LYS A 29 -9.10 7.56 -1.87
N LEU A 30 -8.13 7.45 -2.79
CA LEU A 30 -7.09 6.43 -2.70
C LEU A 30 -5.99 6.92 -1.76
N SER A 31 -5.59 6.06 -0.85
CA SER A 31 -4.53 6.33 0.13
C SER A 31 -3.48 5.23 0.09
N VAL A 32 -2.26 5.56 0.45
CA VAL A 32 -1.15 4.62 0.62
C VAL A 32 -0.77 4.57 2.10
N LEU A 33 -0.43 3.37 2.57
CA LEU A 33 0.07 3.18 3.92
C LEU A 33 1.55 3.56 3.97
N LEU A 34 1.87 4.48 4.84
CA LEU A 34 3.23 4.94 5.10
C LEU A 34 3.59 4.72 6.57
N VAL A 35 4.90 4.63 6.85
CA VAL A 35 5.46 4.57 8.19
C VAL A 35 6.50 5.66 8.37
N LYS A 36 6.65 6.16 9.60
CA LYS A 36 7.72 7.08 9.91
C LYS A 36 9.05 6.34 9.98
N ARG A 37 10.08 6.95 9.42
CA ARG A 37 11.45 6.52 9.60
C ARG A 37 11.89 6.92 11.01
N GLN A 38 12.27 5.94 11.84
CA GLN A 38 12.80 6.25 13.15
C GLN A 38 14.29 6.52 13.07
N GLY A 39 14.71 7.65 13.61
CA GLY A 39 16.13 7.97 13.76
C GLY A 39 16.75 7.11 14.87
N VAL A 40 17.96 6.64 14.61
CA VAL A 40 18.77 5.98 15.65
C VAL A 40 19.31 7.03 16.63
N VAL A 41 19.39 8.29 16.21
CA VAL A 41 19.74 9.47 17.02
C VAL A 41 19.05 10.69 16.42
N GLU A 42 18.14 11.29 17.21
CA GLU A 42 17.55 12.64 17.08
C GLU A 42 16.95 13.10 15.73
N LYS A 43 16.02 13.99 15.84
CA LYS A 43 15.34 14.95 14.92
C LYS A 43 15.65 14.98 13.40
N ASP A 44 16.72 14.33 12.93
CA ASP A 44 17.19 14.43 11.55
C ASP A 44 16.43 13.55 10.54
N PHE A 45 15.63 12.61 11.00
CA PHE A 45 14.86 11.70 10.16
C PHE A 45 13.37 11.78 10.53
N CYS A 46 12.71 12.89 10.17
CA CYS A 46 11.27 13.10 10.39
C CYS A 46 10.42 12.75 9.16
N ASP A 47 11.01 12.07 8.16
CA ASP A 47 10.33 11.73 6.93
C ASP A 47 9.58 10.40 7.02
N THR A 48 8.79 10.15 6.01
CA THR A 48 8.00 8.93 5.87
C THR A 48 8.53 8.06 4.73
N LYS A 49 8.25 6.77 4.83
CA LYS A 49 8.62 5.78 3.81
C LYS A 49 7.53 4.71 3.66
N LEU A 50 7.61 3.91 2.61
CA LEU A 50 6.87 2.65 2.53
C LEU A 50 7.29 1.71 3.67
N PRO A 51 6.41 0.84 4.17
CA PRO A 51 6.83 -0.32 4.93
C PRO A 51 7.81 -1.15 4.11
N GLY A 52 9.07 -1.15 4.49
CA GLY A 52 10.15 -1.80 3.76
C GLY A 52 11.39 -1.94 4.62
N SER A 53 12.20 -2.97 4.36
CA SER A 53 13.47 -3.23 5.04
C SER A 53 14.34 -4.17 4.20
N LEU A 54 15.63 -4.24 4.58
CA LEU A 54 16.52 -5.28 4.08
C LEU A 54 16.01 -6.67 4.50
N ILE A 55 16.26 -7.66 3.67
CA ILE A 55 15.93 -9.05 3.99
C ILE A 55 17.01 -9.67 4.87
N TYR A 56 16.67 -10.72 5.58
CA TYR A 56 17.65 -11.59 6.25
C TYR A 56 18.16 -12.65 5.27
N VAL A 57 19.34 -13.20 5.53
CA VAL A 57 19.94 -14.24 4.67
C VAL A 57 19.26 -15.60 4.78
N ASP A 58 18.43 -15.79 5.78
CA ASP A 58 17.72 -17.02 6.12
C ASP A 58 16.21 -16.94 5.88
N GLU A 59 15.74 -15.98 5.08
CA GLU A 59 14.34 -15.85 4.67
C GLU A 59 14.21 -15.66 3.16
N ASP A 60 13.10 -16.10 2.59
CA ASP A 60 12.75 -15.78 1.22
C ASP A 60 12.07 -14.40 1.10
N LEU A 61 11.78 -13.97 -0.13
CA LEU A 61 11.23 -12.64 -0.39
C LEU A 61 9.81 -12.47 0.14
N ASP A 62 8.99 -13.52 0.08
CA ASP A 62 7.60 -13.47 0.55
C ASP A 62 7.56 -13.46 2.08
N GLU A 63 8.40 -14.27 2.74
CA GLU A 63 8.59 -14.26 4.19
C GLU A 63 9.09 -12.90 4.68
N ALA A 64 10.06 -12.30 3.98
CA ALA A 64 10.57 -10.98 4.28
C ALA A 64 9.48 -9.90 4.17
N ALA A 65 8.67 -9.93 3.12
CA ALA A 65 7.59 -8.97 2.93
C ALA A 65 6.52 -9.07 4.03
N GLU A 66 6.10 -10.29 4.40
CA GLU A 66 5.16 -10.52 5.51
C GLU A 66 5.72 -10.08 6.87
N ARG A 67 6.99 -10.40 7.14
CA ARG A 67 7.68 -9.97 8.35
C ARG A 67 7.75 -8.45 8.44
N VAL A 68 8.26 -7.81 7.39
CA VAL A 68 8.45 -6.35 7.35
C VAL A 68 7.11 -5.63 7.54
N LEU A 69 6.06 -6.07 6.86
CA LEU A 69 4.74 -5.50 7.03
C LEU A 69 4.23 -5.67 8.47
N THR A 70 4.39 -6.87 9.05
CA THR A 70 3.97 -7.15 10.42
C THR A 70 4.75 -6.33 11.44
N GLU A 71 6.06 -6.24 11.31
CA GLU A 71 6.93 -5.50 12.24
C GLU A 71 6.66 -3.99 12.21
N LEU A 72 6.47 -3.42 11.01
CA LEU A 72 6.35 -1.98 10.85
C LEU A 72 4.92 -1.46 11.03
N THR A 73 3.91 -2.30 10.80
CA THR A 73 2.52 -1.88 10.84
C THR A 73 1.63 -2.67 11.80
N GLY A 74 2.07 -3.85 12.21
CA GLY A 74 1.28 -4.81 12.99
C GLY A 74 0.24 -5.57 12.16
N LEU A 75 0.12 -5.31 10.86
CA LEU A 75 -0.81 -6.01 9.97
C LEU A 75 -0.32 -7.43 9.70
N LYS A 76 -1.24 -8.40 9.76
CA LYS A 76 -0.96 -9.82 9.53
C LYS A 76 -1.93 -10.39 8.50
N ASN A 77 -1.52 -11.49 7.85
CA ASN A 77 -2.34 -12.21 6.86
C ASN A 77 -2.82 -11.29 5.72
N VAL A 78 -1.99 -10.34 5.33
CA VAL A 78 -2.24 -9.46 4.20
C VAL A 78 -1.75 -10.14 2.94
N LYS A 79 -2.62 -10.27 1.94
CA LYS A 79 -2.20 -10.78 0.63
C LYS A 79 -1.29 -9.77 -0.02
N LEU A 80 -0.06 -10.17 -0.30
CA LEU A 80 0.98 -9.40 -0.98
C LEU A 80 1.26 -10.05 -2.33
N ASP A 81 1.14 -9.30 -3.41
CA ASP A 81 1.48 -9.75 -4.78
C ASP A 81 2.74 -9.00 -5.22
N GLN A 82 3.84 -9.70 -5.53
CA GLN A 82 5.03 -9.08 -6.11
C GLN A 82 4.66 -8.43 -7.46
N PHE A 83 5.04 -7.16 -7.70
CA PHE A 83 4.67 -6.48 -8.93
C PHE A 83 5.84 -5.91 -9.74
N LYS A 84 6.91 -5.46 -9.10
CA LYS A 84 8.07 -4.87 -9.80
C LYS A 84 9.33 -4.93 -8.94
N THR A 85 10.49 -4.98 -9.59
CA THR A 85 11.80 -4.84 -8.95
C THR A 85 12.41 -3.50 -9.33
N PHE A 86 13.00 -2.80 -8.35
CA PHE A 86 13.64 -1.51 -8.48
C PHE A 86 15.14 -1.65 -8.23
N GLY A 87 15.92 -1.42 -9.23
CA GLY A 87 17.37 -1.64 -9.18
C GLY A 87 18.17 -0.55 -9.88
N ASP A 88 17.65 0.70 -9.97
CA ASP A 88 18.41 1.81 -10.53
C ASP A 88 19.70 2.01 -9.73
N LYS A 89 20.80 2.27 -10.45
CA LYS A 89 22.13 2.43 -9.84
C LYS A 89 22.21 3.63 -8.90
N ASN A 90 21.33 4.61 -9.08
CA ASN A 90 21.34 5.86 -8.32
C ASN A 90 20.29 5.89 -7.20
N ARG A 91 19.49 4.82 -7.00
CA ARG A 91 18.40 4.84 -6.01
C ARG A 91 18.88 5.00 -4.55
N THR A 92 20.15 4.73 -4.27
CA THR A 92 20.79 4.88 -2.97
C THR A 92 21.78 6.06 -2.93
N ASN A 93 21.73 6.98 -3.89
CA ASN A 93 22.68 8.09 -3.96
C ASN A 93 22.43 9.18 -2.91
N ASN A 94 21.28 9.18 -2.22
CA ASN A 94 21.05 10.13 -1.13
C ASN A 94 21.82 9.69 0.12
N PRO A 95 22.86 10.44 0.56
CA PRO A 95 23.68 10.06 1.70
C PRO A 95 22.89 9.93 3.01
N LYS A 96 21.80 10.67 3.14
CA LYS A 96 20.91 10.60 4.31
C LYS A 96 20.24 9.23 4.42
N ASP A 97 19.83 8.66 3.29
CA ASP A 97 19.13 7.38 3.25
C ASP A 97 20.07 6.20 3.51
N THR A 98 21.28 6.24 2.90
CA THR A 98 22.29 5.20 3.13
C THR A 98 22.80 5.22 4.57
N LEU A 99 23.08 6.39 5.12
CA LEU A 99 23.49 6.53 6.52
C LEU A 99 22.45 5.99 7.50
N TRP A 100 21.17 6.23 7.21
CA TRP A 100 20.06 5.69 8.03
C TRP A 100 20.05 4.16 8.01
N LEU A 101 20.20 3.53 6.83
CA LEU A 101 20.25 2.08 6.70
C LEU A 101 21.45 1.46 7.41
N GLU A 102 22.62 2.05 7.24
CA GLU A 102 23.86 1.60 7.89
C GLU A 102 23.72 1.60 9.41
N ARG A 103 23.15 2.67 9.97
CA ARG A 103 22.91 2.79 11.41
C ARG A 103 21.83 1.82 11.89
N LEU A 104 20.70 1.72 11.16
CA LEU A 104 19.59 0.87 11.54
C LEU A 104 20.00 -0.61 11.63
N HIS A 105 20.81 -1.06 10.69
CA HIS A 105 21.23 -2.46 10.59
C HIS A 105 22.65 -2.71 11.12
N SER A 106 23.30 -1.69 11.68
CA SER A 106 24.68 -1.78 12.19
C SER A 106 25.64 -2.38 11.15
N LEU A 107 25.49 -1.96 9.89
CA LEU A 107 26.30 -2.47 8.78
C LEU A 107 27.75 -2.01 8.94
N LYS A 108 28.68 -2.93 8.73
CA LYS A 108 30.13 -2.67 8.85
C LYS A 108 30.73 -2.04 7.59
N THR A 109 30.06 -2.19 6.46
CA THR A 109 30.45 -1.67 5.15
C THR A 109 29.42 -0.69 4.65
N PRO A 110 29.82 0.38 3.93
CA PRO A 110 28.89 1.29 3.30
C PRO A 110 27.91 0.54 2.36
N VAL A 111 26.69 1.00 2.34
CA VAL A 111 25.68 0.50 1.41
C VAL A 111 25.93 1.14 0.05
N ASP A 112 26.39 0.32 -0.91
CA ASP A 112 26.68 0.79 -2.27
C ASP A 112 25.42 0.77 -3.14
N ARG A 113 24.73 -0.39 -3.22
CA ARG A 113 23.54 -0.55 -4.04
C ARG A 113 22.56 -1.52 -3.40
N ILE A 114 21.29 -1.14 -3.39
CA ILE A 114 20.20 -2.02 -2.95
C ILE A 114 19.26 -2.24 -4.13
N VAL A 115 18.88 -3.50 -4.34
CA VAL A 115 17.77 -3.88 -5.21
C VAL A 115 16.54 -4.12 -4.34
N SER A 116 15.45 -3.42 -4.61
CA SER A 116 14.20 -3.61 -3.88
C SER A 116 13.17 -4.38 -4.69
N VAL A 117 12.59 -5.38 -4.08
CA VAL A 117 11.45 -6.12 -4.62
C VAL A 117 10.18 -5.54 -4.01
N ALA A 118 9.33 -4.96 -4.86
CA ALA A 118 8.12 -4.28 -4.40
C ALA A 118 6.89 -5.20 -4.48
N TYR A 119 6.15 -5.21 -3.39
CA TYR A 119 4.90 -5.94 -3.19
C TYR A 119 3.71 -5.00 -3.14
N LEU A 120 2.60 -5.39 -3.73
CA LEU A 120 1.36 -4.64 -3.77
C LEU A 120 0.26 -5.37 -3.01
N SER A 121 -0.50 -4.62 -2.25
CA SER A 121 -1.75 -5.06 -1.66
C SER A 121 -2.84 -4.01 -1.79
N LEU A 122 -4.07 -4.46 -2.07
CA LEU A 122 -5.26 -3.63 -2.06
C LEU A 122 -6.04 -3.87 -0.77
N GLN A 123 -6.29 -2.80 -0.01
CA GLN A 123 -6.91 -2.88 1.31
C GLN A 123 -8.15 -1.98 1.40
N LYS A 124 -9.14 -2.40 2.18
CA LYS A 124 -10.19 -1.49 2.63
C LYS A 124 -9.61 -0.59 3.71
N VAL A 125 -9.80 0.70 3.57
CA VAL A 125 -9.46 1.64 4.65
C VAL A 125 -10.70 1.78 5.54
N ASP A 126 -10.60 1.26 6.75
CA ASP A 126 -11.52 1.66 7.82
C ASP A 126 -10.92 2.87 8.53
N ARG A 127 -11.64 3.99 8.57
CA ARG A 127 -11.21 5.21 9.32
C ARG A 127 -11.02 4.95 10.81
N LYS A 128 -11.56 3.84 11.32
CA LYS A 128 -11.38 3.36 12.69
C LYS A 128 -10.24 2.35 12.83
N MET A 129 -9.49 2.10 11.76
CA MET A 129 -8.39 1.15 11.80
C MET A 129 -7.32 1.65 12.77
N ILE A 130 -7.14 0.90 13.84
CA ILE A 130 -6.08 1.11 14.83
C ILE A 130 -4.95 0.15 14.46
N PHE A 131 -3.76 0.70 14.24
CA PHE A 131 -2.59 -0.13 14.01
C PHE A 131 -2.11 -0.73 15.33
N PRO A 132 -1.80 -2.03 15.37
CA PRO A 132 -1.34 -2.70 16.59
C PRO A 132 0.01 -2.20 17.11
N THR A 133 0.81 -1.53 16.28
CA THR A 133 2.09 -0.95 16.66
C THR A 133 2.09 0.58 16.49
N TYR A 134 2.58 1.26 17.50
CA TYR A 134 2.80 2.72 17.45
C TYR A 134 4.27 3.08 17.18
N LYS A 135 5.15 2.09 17.21
CA LYS A 135 6.60 2.32 17.10
C LYS A 135 7.00 3.06 15.82
N TYR A 136 6.36 2.74 14.68
CA TYR A 136 6.67 3.34 13.38
C TYR A 136 5.57 4.27 12.87
N GLU A 137 4.60 4.60 13.71
CA GLU A 137 3.47 5.49 13.44
C GLU A 137 2.84 5.25 12.04
N PRO A 138 2.36 4.04 11.75
CA PRO A 138 1.77 3.75 10.45
C PRO A 138 0.54 4.63 10.22
N CYS A 139 0.44 5.23 9.04
CA CYS A 139 -0.67 6.11 8.69
C CYS A 139 -1.06 5.97 7.22
N TRP A 140 -2.37 6.07 6.95
CA TRP A 140 -2.89 6.20 5.61
C TRP A 140 -2.79 7.65 5.14
N LYS A 141 -2.11 7.87 4.03
CA LYS A 141 -1.98 9.19 3.42
C LYS A 141 -2.63 9.19 2.04
N PRO A 142 -3.52 10.16 1.72
CA PRO A 142 -4.07 10.25 0.37
C PRO A 142 -2.95 10.33 -0.67
N VAL A 143 -3.04 9.52 -1.72
CA VAL A 143 -1.97 9.41 -2.72
C VAL A 143 -1.60 10.77 -3.33
N LYS A 144 -2.61 11.62 -3.57
CA LYS A 144 -2.40 12.97 -4.12
C LYS A 144 -1.72 13.95 -3.16
N GLU A 145 -1.67 13.62 -1.88
CA GLU A 145 -1.09 14.43 -0.81
C GLU A 145 0.29 13.90 -0.36
N VAL A 146 0.79 12.84 -1.01
CA VAL A 146 2.13 12.30 -0.75
C VAL A 146 3.17 13.27 -1.29
N GLY A 147 3.98 13.84 -0.39
CA GLY A 147 5.12 14.68 -0.73
C GLY A 147 6.39 13.86 -0.99
N GLU A 148 7.52 14.41 -0.59
CA GLU A 148 8.80 13.70 -0.64
C GLU A 148 8.81 12.55 0.38
N LEU A 149 9.39 11.44 -0.04
CA LEU A 149 9.59 10.24 0.77
C LEU A 149 11.08 9.90 0.83
N ALA A 150 11.44 9.05 1.79
CA ALA A 150 12.76 8.45 1.81
C ALA A 150 13.00 7.58 0.57
N PHE A 151 14.21 7.51 0.11
CA PHE A 151 14.62 6.77 -1.09
C PHE A 151 13.83 7.16 -2.35
N ASP A 152 13.61 6.19 -3.22
CA ASP A 152 12.77 6.27 -4.41
C ASP A 152 11.31 5.83 -4.17
N HIS A 153 10.84 5.84 -2.92
CA HIS A 153 9.53 5.29 -2.55
C HIS A 153 8.37 6.00 -3.22
N LYS A 154 8.51 7.29 -3.55
CA LYS A 154 7.50 8.00 -4.34
C LYS A 154 7.35 7.39 -5.74
N GLN A 155 8.47 7.08 -6.40
CA GLN A 155 8.48 6.40 -7.70
C GLN A 155 7.86 5.00 -7.59
N ILE A 156 8.14 4.25 -6.51
CA ILE A 156 7.54 2.93 -6.28
C ILE A 156 6.02 3.03 -6.20
N ILE A 157 5.48 4.05 -5.51
CA ILE A 157 4.02 4.29 -5.41
C ILE A 157 3.44 4.64 -6.80
N GLU A 158 4.08 5.51 -7.56
CA GLU A 158 3.62 5.88 -8.90
C GLU A 158 3.55 4.67 -9.84
N GLU A 159 4.56 3.81 -9.81
CA GLU A 159 4.59 2.56 -10.57
C GLU A 159 3.54 1.54 -10.10
N ALA A 160 3.26 1.48 -8.80
CA ALA A 160 2.18 0.64 -8.27
C ALA A 160 0.81 1.11 -8.77
N LEU A 161 0.56 2.43 -8.80
CA LEU A 161 -0.69 2.98 -9.35
C LEU A 161 -0.83 2.71 -10.84
N LEU A 162 0.27 2.83 -11.60
CA LEU A 162 0.29 2.48 -13.02
C LEU A 162 0.01 0.98 -13.23
N TYR A 163 0.64 0.12 -12.42
CA TYR A 163 0.38 -1.32 -12.45
C TYR A 163 -1.08 -1.66 -12.16
N ILE A 164 -1.69 -1.02 -11.14
CA ILE A 164 -3.10 -1.18 -10.79
C ILE A 164 -3.99 -0.77 -11.98
N ARG A 165 -3.71 0.37 -12.61
CA ARG A 165 -4.46 0.88 -13.77
C ARG A 165 -4.40 -0.10 -14.94
N ASN A 166 -3.21 -0.52 -15.33
CA ASN A 166 -3.01 -1.44 -16.46
C ASN A 166 -3.71 -2.80 -16.22
N ARG A 167 -3.61 -3.32 -15.00
CA ARG A 167 -4.29 -4.56 -14.62
C ARG A 167 -5.80 -4.40 -14.63
N ALA A 168 -6.32 -3.23 -14.22
CA ALA A 168 -7.75 -2.93 -14.20
C ALA A 168 -8.35 -2.76 -15.60
N GLU A 169 -7.57 -2.36 -16.59
CA GLU A 169 -8.00 -2.34 -18.01
C GLU A 169 -8.26 -3.75 -18.54
N LEU A 170 -7.46 -4.72 -18.13
CA LEU A 170 -7.61 -6.11 -18.52
C LEU A 170 -8.71 -6.82 -17.71
N ASN A 171 -8.72 -6.62 -16.41
CA ASN A 171 -9.68 -7.23 -15.49
C ASN A 171 -9.94 -6.34 -14.27
N PRO A 172 -11.03 -5.58 -14.26
CA PRO A 172 -11.32 -4.65 -13.16
C PRO A 172 -11.82 -5.35 -11.89
N THR A 173 -12.07 -6.65 -11.90
CA THR A 173 -12.72 -7.36 -10.78
C THR A 173 -11.88 -7.33 -9.50
N PHE A 174 -10.57 -7.30 -9.59
CA PHE A 174 -9.69 -7.23 -8.42
C PHE A 174 -9.82 -5.90 -7.64
N LEU A 175 -10.31 -4.82 -8.28
CA LEU A 175 -10.56 -3.54 -7.62
C LEU A 175 -11.68 -3.62 -6.57
N PHE A 176 -12.59 -4.60 -6.68
CA PHE A 176 -13.67 -4.77 -5.72
C PHE A 176 -13.18 -5.16 -4.32
N THR A 177 -11.93 -5.57 -4.19
CA THR A 177 -11.25 -5.74 -2.90
C THR A 177 -11.19 -4.43 -2.10
N LEU A 178 -11.13 -3.29 -2.79
CA LEU A 178 -11.11 -1.95 -2.19
C LEU A 178 -12.49 -1.49 -1.70
N LEU A 179 -13.58 -2.12 -2.16
CA LEU A 179 -14.94 -1.73 -1.81
C LEU A 179 -15.46 -2.51 -0.60
N PRO A 180 -16.41 -1.93 0.16
CA PRO A 180 -17.13 -2.67 1.18
C PRO A 180 -17.97 -3.79 0.54
N LYS A 181 -18.41 -4.77 1.35
CA LYS A 181 -19.27 -5.87 0.88
C LYS A 181 -20.54 -5.39 0.16
N LYS A 182 -21.09 -4.25 0.59
CA LYS A 182 -22.18 -3.52 -0.06
C LYS A 182 -21.69 -2.12 -0.37
N PHE A 183 -21.86 -1.66 -1.59
CA PHE A 183 -21.40 -0.36 -2.07
C PHE A 183 -22.46 0.30 -2.95
N THR A 184 -22.39 1.62 -3.08
CA THR A 184 -23.25 2.39 -3.99
C THR A 184 -22.60 2.55 -5.37
N ALA A 185 -23.42 2.87 -6.38
CA ALA A 185 -22.90 3.20 -7.71
C ALA A 185 -21.94 4.40 -7.67
N ALA A 186 -22.17 5.35 -6.77
CA ALA A 186 -21.30 6.52 -6.57
C ALA A 186 -19.91 6.10 -6.05
N GLN A 187 -19.85 5.20 -5.08
CA GLN A 187 -18.57 4.68 -4.56
C GLN A 187 -17.81 3.90 -5.64
N LEU A 188 -18.48 3.04 -6.40
CA LEU A 188 -17.85 2.31 -7.51
C LEU A 188 -17.36 3.27 -8.59
N ARG A 189 -18.17 4.26 -9.00
CA ARG A 189 -17.76 5.28 -9.97
C ARG A 189 -16.54 6.05 -9.48
N LYS A 190 -16.56 6.49 -8.21
CA LYS A 190 -15.43 7.23 -7.62
C LYS A 190 -14.14 6.42 -7.61
N LEU A 191 -14.21 5.14 -7.25
CA LEU A 191 -13.05 4.24 -7.31
C LEU A 191 -12.49 4.14 -8.72
N PHE A 192 -13.35 3.95 -9.73
CA PHE A 192 -12.94 3.88 -11.12
C PHE A 192 -12.33 5.20 -11.61
N GLU A 193 -12.94 6.34 -11.24
CA GLU A 193 -12.41 7.68 -11.56
C GLU A 193 -10.98 7.86 -11.03
N LEU A 194 -10.74 7.43 -9.80
CA LEU A 194 -9.43 7.56 -9.16
C LEU A 194 -8.39 6.61 -9.76
N VAL A 195 -8.76 5.36 -10.06
CA VAL A 195 -7.83 4.39 -10.64
C VAL A 195 -7.47 4.74 -12.08
N PHE A 196 -8.48 5.12 -12.89
CA PHE A 196 -8.24 5.43 -14.31
C PHE A 196 -7.85 6.88 -14.57
N ASP A 197 -7.84 7.72 -13.53
CA ASP A 197 -7.59 9.16 -13.63
C ASP A 197 -8.48 9.83 -14.69
N LYS A 198 -9.77 9.52 -14.65
CA LYS A 198 -10.81 9.97 -15.59
C LYS A 198 -12.09 10.29 -14.85
N THR A 199 -12.87 11.21 -15.36
CA THR A 199 -14.24 11.44 -14.89
C THR A 199 -15.22 10.60 -15.69
N PHE A 200 -16.25 10.08 -15.04
CA PHE A 200 -17.32 9.33 -15.69
C PHE A 200 -18.65 10.05 -15.51
N ASP A 201 -19.35 10.26 -16.62
CA ASP A 201 -20.75 10.73 -16.60
C ASP A 201 -21.63 9.74 -15.80
N VAL A 202 -22.47 10.27 -14.93
CA VAL A 202 -23.29 9.46 -13.99
C VAL A 202 -24.21 8.50 -14.72
N ARG A 203 -24.90 8.96 -15.78
CA ARG A 203 -25.87 8.14 -16.53
C ARG A 203 -25.17 7.01 -17.29
N ASN A 204 -24.06 7.35 -17.94
CA ASN A 204 -23.26 6.39 -18.70
C ASN A 204 -22.61 5.36 -17.77
N PHE A 205 -22.20 5.78 -16.57
CA PHE A 205 -21.64 4.86 -15.59
C PHE A 205 -22.70 3.87 -15.04
N HIS A 206 -23.95 4.32 -14.83
CA HIS A 206 -25.05 3.42 -14.48
C HIS A 206 -25.33 2.38 -15.58
N LYS A 207 -25.28 2.77 -16.87
CA LYS A 207 -25.37 1.83 -17.98
C LYS A 207 -24.23 0.81 -17.97
N ARG A 208 -23.01 1.29 -17.67
CA ARG A 208 -21.83 0.42 -17.55
C ARG A 208 -21.97 -0.59 -16.40
N ILE A 209 -22.46 -0.17 -15.22
CA ILE A 209 -22.72 -1.08 -14.10
C ILE A 209 -23.71 -2.18 -14.51
N ALA A 210 -24.77 -1.83 -15.22
CA ALA A 210 -25.78 -2.81 -15.69
C ALA A 210 -25.20 -3.85 -16.67
N GLN A 211 -24.06 -3.57 -17.29
CA GLN A 211 -23.34 -4.48 -18.18
C GLN A 211 -22.27 -5.31 -17.45
N MET A 212 -22.06 -5.09 -16.15
CA MET A 212 -21.09 -5.86 -15.34
C MET A 212 -21.80 -7.07 -14.72
N PRO A 213 -21.61 -8.30 -15.24
CA PRO A 213 -22.34 -9.48 -14.76
C PRO A 213 -22.01 -9.84 -13.31
N TYR A 214 -20.86 -9.41 -12.83
CA TYR A 214 -20.38 -9.63 -11.47
C TYR A 214 -20.82 -8.53 -10.47
N VAL A 215 -21.64 -7.55 -10.88
CA VAL A 215 -22.18 -6.49 -10.00
C VAL A 215 -23.68 -6.68 -9.86
N ILE A 216 -24.09 -7.18 -8.71
CA ILE A 216 -25.49 -7.53 -8.43
C ILE A 216 -26.15 -6.38 -7.66
N ALA A 217 -27.27 -5.87 -8.18
CA ALA A 217 -28.09 -4.89 -7.49
C ALA A 217 -28.85 -5.54 -6.33
N LEU A 218 -28.87 -4.87 -5.17
CA LEU A 218 -29.62 -5.32 -3.99
C LEU A 218 -30.95 -4.55 -3.90
N ASP A 219 -31.96 -5.13 -3.25
CA ASP A 219 -33.21 -4.42 -2.92
C ASP A 219 -33.09 -3.53 -1.68
N GLU A 220 -31.84 -3.26 -1.27
CA GLU A 220 -31.50 -2.39 -0.17
C GLU A 220 -31.07 -1.02 -0.68
N LYS A 221 -31.44 0.02 0.09
CA LYS A 221 -31.04 1.41 -0.15
C LYS A 221 -30.42 2.00 1.10
N GLU A 222 -29.68 3.09 0.93
CA GLU A 222 -29.18 3.91 2.04
C GLU A 222 -30.33 4.34 2.95
N ARG A 223 -30.03 4.48 4.25
CA ARG A 223 -30.99 4.96 5.26
C ARG A 223 -30.39 6.15 6.00
N GLY A 224 -31.24 7.09 6.40
CA GLY A 224 -30.80 8.24 7.22
C GLY A 224 -29.94 9.27 6.46
N VAL A 225 -30.02 9.30 5.13
CA VAL A 225 -29.28 10.26 4.29
C VAL A 225 -30.17 11.45 3.89
N PRO A 226 -29.65 12.68 3.83
CA PRO A 226 -30.42 13.88 3.47
C PRO A 226 -30.73 13.99 1.97
N HIS A 227 -30.15 13.14 1.14
CA HIS A 227 -30.36 13.08 -0.31
C HIS A 227 -31.19 11.86 -0.70
N ARG A 228 -31.52 11.73 -2.00
CA ARG A 228 -32.21 10.54 -2.54
C ARG A 228 -31.36 9.30 -2.24
N ALA A 229 -31.92 8.37 -1.44
CA ALA A 229 -31.27 7.14 -1.01
C ALA A 229 -30.78 6.30 -2.21
N ALA A 230 -29.49 6.06 -2.28
CA ALA A 230 -28.90 5.25 -3.33
C ALA A 230 -29.13 3.77 -3.08
N ARG A 231 -29.27 3.00 -4.18
CA ARG A 231 -29.36 1.53 -4.13
C ARG A 231 -27.96 0.96 -3.85
N TYR A 232 -27.92 -0.10 -3.05
CA TYR A 232 -26.71 -0.88 -2.83
C TYR A 232 -26.49 -1.95 -3.91
N TYR A 233 -25.24 -2.27 -4.12
CA TYR A 233 -24.74 -3.32 -4.98
C TYR A 233 -23.79 -4.21 -4.19
N LYS A 234 -23.59 -5.44 -4.62
CA LYS A 234 -22.55 -6.35 -4.15
C LYS A 234 -21.70 -6.86 -5.32
N PHE A 235 -20.47 -7.22 -5.03
CA PHE A 235 -19.63 -7.96 -5.95
C PHE A 235 -19.88 -9.46 -5.79
N ASP A 236 -20.15 -10.14 -6.88
CA ASP A 236 -20.29 -11.59 -6.96
C ASP A 236 -19.01 -12.16 -7.58
N LYS A 237 -18.42 -13.12 -6.88
CA LYS A 237 -17.18 -13.79 -7.29
C LYS A 237 -17.42 -15.06 -8.11
N SER A 238 -18.73 -15.42 -8.33
CA SER A 238 -19.12 -16.64 -9.05
C SER A 238 -18.62 -16.66 -10.49
#